data_081d6cd326bfa202f0cf5ada8cbc1209
#
_entry.id   081d6cd326bfa202f0cf5ada8cbc1209
#
_cell.length_a   1.000
_cell.length_b   1.000
_cell.length_c   1.000
_cell.angle_alpha   90.00
_cell.angle_beta   90.00
_cell.angle_gamma   90.00
#
_symmetry.space_group_name_H-M   'P 1'
#
loop_
_entity.id
_entity.type
_entity.pdbx_description
1 polymer ?
#
loop_
_entity_poly.entity_id
_entity_poly.type
_entity_poly.pdbx_seq_one_letter_code
_entity_poly.pdbx_strand_id
1 'polypeptide(L)'
;LENQRAIVQPGVINSWVTQAVSGAGFYFAPDPSSQIICSIGGNIAENSGGVHCLKYGVTTNHVLGLKIVLPNGAIVDIGGQIPETPGYDLTGVFVGSEGTLGIATEITLKILKSAESICVLLADFTSVDAAAATVSDIISAGIIPGGMEMMDNISINAVEDVVATNCYPRDAAAILLVEIDGLEVEVSANKQRVKEICQKNGARNVTSASDPETRLKLWKGRKAAFAAAGHISPDYYVQDGVIPRTQLPYVLQEIERLSNQYGY
;
A
#
# COMPACT_ATOMS: atom_id res chain seq x y z
N LEU A 1 0.94 -24.64 -3.13
CA LEU A 1 2.15 -23.82 -3.30
C LEU A 1 2.74 -23.94 -4.72
N GLU A 2 2.85 -25.15 -5.27
CA GLU A 2 3.39 -25.38 -6.62
C GLU A 2 2.71 -24.52 -7.71
N ASN A 3 1.43 -24.25 -7.55
CA ASN A 3 0.64 -23.40 -8.46
C ASN A 3 0.51 -21.95 -8.00
N GLN A 4 1.27 -21.51 -7.00
CA GLN A 4 1.25 -20.15 -6.44
C GLN A 4 -0.16 -19.67 -6.05
N ARG A 5 -0.88 -20.51 -5.32
CA ARG A 5 -2.26 -20.22 -4.86
C ARG A 5 -2.47 -20.66 -3.42
N ALA A 6 -3.42 -19.96 -2.80
CA ALA A 6 -4.01 -20.34 -1.52
C ALA A 6 -5.53 -20.34 -1.66
N ILE A 7 -6.19 -21.35 -1.10
CA ILE A 7 -7.65 -21.41 -1.00
C ILE A 7 -7.99 -21.13 0.45
N VAL A 8 -8.83 -20.15 0.69
CA VAL A 8 -9.17 -19.68 2.03
C VAL A 8 -10.67 -19.45 2.18
N GLN A 9 -11.14 -19.47 3.42
CA GLN A 9 -12.49 -19.04 3.78
C GLN A 9 -12.50 -17.52 4.05
N PRO A 10 -13.64 -16.83 3.93
CA PRO A 10 -13.74 -15.37 4.06
C PRO A 10 -13.35 -14.83 5.44
N GLY A 11 -13.50 -15.63 6.50
CA GLY A 11 -13.11 -15.23 7.87
C GLY A 11 -11.61 -15.27 8.17
N VAL A 12 -10.77 -15.75 7.23
CA VAL A 12 -9.32 -15.75 7.41
C VAL A 12 -8.80 -14.32 7.48
N ILE A 13 -7.98 -14.01 8.50
CA ILE A 13 -7.34 -12.70 8.63
C ILE A 13 -6.30 -12.53 7.50
N ASN A 14 -6.24 -11.35 6.91
CA ASN A 14 -5.37 -11.05 5.77
C ASN A 14 -3.92 -11.51 6.02
N SER A 15 -3.30 -11.06 7.12
CA SER A 15 -1.90 -11.39 7.45
C SER A 15 -1.65 -12.88 7.67
N TRP A 16 -2.67 -13.67 8.02
CA TRP A 16 -2.51 -15.11 8.23
C TRP A 16 -2.21 -15.85 6.93
N VAL A 17 -2.66 -15.32 5.78
CA VAL A 17 -2.31 -15.92 4.47
C VAL A 17 -0.80 -15.89 4.28
N THR A 18 -0.18 -14.72 4.45
CA THR A 18 1.29 -14.60 4.36
C THR A 18 1.99 -15.45 5.41
N GLN A 19 1.53 -15.46 6.66
CA GLN A 19 2.10 -16.29 7.73
C GLN A 19 2.11 -17.77 7.36
N ALA A 20 1.02 -18.27 6.77
CA ALA A 20 0.89 -19.67 6.38
C ALA A 20 1.82 -20.09 5.25
N VAL A 21 2.19 -19.18 4.34
CA VAL A 21 2.97 -19.50 3.14
C VAL A 21 4.42 -19.00 3.18
N SER A 22 4.77 -18.14 4.15
CA SER A 22 6.10 -17.52 4.25
C SER A 22 7.24 -18.53 4.42
N GLY A 23 7.01 -19.61 5.17
CA GLY A 23 7.98 -20.69 5.32
C GLY A 23 8.39 -21.39 4.02
N ALA A 24 7.57 -21.25 2.96
CA ALA A 24 7.85 -21.74 1.61
C ALA A 24 8.34 -20.63 0.65
N GLY A 25 8.58 -19.41 1.16
CA GLY A 25 9.08 -18.28 0.38
C GLY A 25 7.99 -17.58 -0.46
N PHE A 26 6.74 -17.60 0.01
CA PHE A 26 5.62 -16.90 -0.64
C PHE A 26 4.95 -15.90 0.30
N TYR A 27 4.17 -14.98 -0.27
CA TYR A 27 3.36 -14.01 0.46
C TYR A 27 2.10 -13.62 -0.32
N PHE A 28 1.14 -13.03 0.36
CA PHE A 28 -0.06 -12.41 -0.21
C PHE A 28 0.17 -10.89 -0.26
N ALA A 29 0.14 -10.32 -1.46
CA ALA A 29 0.59 -8.95 -1.68
C ALA A 29 -0.34 -7.84 -1.15
N PRO A 30 -1.68 -7.93 -1.26
CA PRO A 30 -2.55 -6.89 -0.70
C PRO A 30 -2.38 -6.76 0.82
N ASP A 31 -1.90 -5.59 1.26
CA ASP A 31 -1.50 -5.35 2.65
C ASP A 31 -2.13 -4.08 3.24
N PRO A 32 -3.47 -4.00 3.35
CA PRO A 32 -4.12 -2.86 3.97
C PRO A 32 -3.55 -2.58 5.37
N SER A 33 -3.58 -1.33 5.83
CA SER A 33 -3.07 -0.98 7.17
C SER A 33 -3.72 -1.80 8.29
N SER A 34 -4.96 -2.27 8.04
CA SER A 34 -5.73 -3.15 8.91
C SER A 34 -5.43 -4.66 8.73
N GLN A 35 -4.42 -5.04 7.97
CA GLN A 35 -4.15 -6.45 7.61
C GLN A 35 -4.08 -7.44 8.78
N ILE A 36 -3.78 -6.97 9.98
CA ILE A 36 -3.70 -7.80 11.19
C ILE A 36 -5.06 -8.13 11.81
N ILE A 37 -6.12 -7.45 11.38
CA ILE A 37 -7.48 -7.60 11.91
C ILE A 37 -8.55 -7.76 10.82
N CYS A 38 -8.32 -7.28 9.60
CA CYS A 38 -9.29 -7.42 8.51
C CYS A 38 -9.31 -8.86 7.97
N SER A 39 -10.49 -9.28 7.50
CA SER A 39 -10.70 -10.59 6.90
C SER A 39 -10.52 -10.55 5.38
N ILE A 40 -10.20 -11.70 4.78
CA ILE A 40 -10.16 -11.84 3.32
C ILE A 40 -11.53 -11.57 2.69
N GLY A 41 -12.62 -11.97 3.34
CA GLY A 41 -13.97 -11.63 2.85
C GLY A 41 -14.24 -10.14 2.82
N GLY A 42 -13.76 -9.39 3.83
CA GLY A 42 -13.80 -7.93 3.82
C GLY A 42 -12.93 -7.34 2.70
N ASN A 43 -11.71 -7.87 2.51
CA ASN A 43 -10.86 -7.44 1.40
C ASN A 43 -11.52 -7.66 0.03
N ILE A 44 -12.24 -8.77 -0.16
CA ILE A 44 -13.02 -9.04 -1.37
C ILE A 44 -14.14 -8.03 -1.54
N ALA A 45 -14.92 -7.78 -0.48
CA ALA A 45 -16.05 -6.86 -0.53
C ALA A 45 -15.63 -5.43 -0.89
N GLU A 46 -14.54 -4.95 -0.31
CA GLU A 46 -14.06 -3.56 -0.45
C GLU A 46 -13.02 -3.37 -1.58
N ASN A 47 -12.56 -4.44 -2.22
CA ASN A 47 -11.40 -4.41 -3.11
C ASN A 47 -10.18 -3.74 -2.46
N SER A 48 -9.85 -4.17 -1.25
CA SER A 48 -8.84 -3.51 -0.41
C SER A 48 -7.48 -3.44 -1.08
N GLY A 49 -6.80 -2.33 -0.88
CA GLY A 49 -5.42 -2.10 -1.26
C GLY A 49 -4.50 -1.91 -0.06
N GLY A 50 -3.30 -1.42 -0.29
CA GLY A 50 -2.29 -1.13 0.72
C GLY A 50 -1.12 -0.35 0.14
N VAL A 51 -0.03 -0.22 0.88
CA VAL A 51 1.16 0.55 0.45
C VAL A 51 1.82 -0.01 -0.80
N HIS A 52 1.60 -1.30 -1.08
CA HIS A 52 2.21 -2.00 -2.22
C HIS A 52 1.34 -2.01 -3.49
N CYS A 53 0.19 -1.31 -3.50
CA CYS A 53 -0.71 -1.27 -4.65
C CYS A 53 -0.07 -0.72 -5.93
N LEU A 54 0.89 0.19 -5.81
CA LEU A 54 1.56 0.81 -6.95
C LEU A 54 2.20 -0.24 -7.87
N LYS A 55 2.81 -1.26 -7.31
CA LYS A 55 3.50 -2.32 -8.04
C LYS A 55 2.64 -3.57 -8.23
N TYR A 56 1.91 -3.95 -7.19
CA TYR A 56 1.24 -5.25 -7.13
C TYR A 56 -0.27 -5.18 -7.35
N GLY A 57 -0.86 -3.98 -7.34
CA GLY A 57 -2.30 -3.80 -7.50
C GLY A 57 -3.07 -4.03 -6.19
N VAL A 58 -4.38 -4.08 -6.32
CA VAL A 58 -5.34 -4.25 -5.21
C VAL A 58 -5.86 -5.70 -5.16
N THR A 59 -6.79 -5.99 -4.26
CA THR A 59 -7.32 -7.36 -4.03
C THR A 59 -7.77 -8.04 -5.32
N THR A 60 -8.46 -7.34 -6.23
CA THR A 60 -8.96 -7.93 -7.49
C THR A 60 -7.84 -8.52 -8.36
N ASN A 61 -6.61 -7.96 -8.31
CA ASN A 61 -5.46 -8.48 -9.06
C ASN A 61 -4.92 -9.80 -8.49
N HIS A 62 -5.41 -10.21 -7.32
CA HIS A 62 -4.95 -11.39 -6.59
C HIS A 62 -6.04 -12.42 -6.33
N VAL A 63 -7.26 -12.20 -6.81
CA VAL A 63 -8.37 -13.16 -6.74
C VAL A 63 -8.48 -13.90 -8.05
N LEU A 64 -8.30 -15.22 -8.01
CA LEU A 64 -8.37 -16.08 -9.18
C LEU A 64 -9.79 -16.67 -9.34
N GLY A 65 -10.45 -16.99 -8.23
CA GLY A 65 -11.79 -17.58 -8.26
C GLY A 65 -12.48 -17.47 -6.91
N LEU A 66 -13.80 -17.54 -6.98
CA LEU A 66 -14.69 -17.41 -5.82
C LEU A 66 -15.80 -18.44 -5.89
N LYS A 67 -16.11 -19.05 -4.75
CA LYS A 67 -17.41 -19.73 -4.54
C LYS A 67 -18.31 -18.75 -3.80
N ILE A 68 -19.44 -18.43 -4.38
CA ILE A 68 -20.37 -17.42 -3.86
C ILE A 68 -21.78 -17.97 -3.69
N VAL A 69 -22.50 -17.43 -2.72
CA VAL A 69 -23.94 -17.64 -2.54
C VAL A 69 -24.66 -16.40 -3.04
N LEU A 70 -25.50 -16.57 -4.05
CA LEU A 70 -26.31 -15.50 -4.63
C LEU A 70 -27.53 -15.17 -3.76
N PRO A 71 -28.22 -14.01 -3.96
CA PRO A 71 -29.39 -13.63 -3.18
C PRO A 71 -30.56 -14.62 -3.23
N ASN A 72 -30.64 -15.44 -4.28
CA ASN A 72 -31.67 -16.50 -4.41
C ASN A 72 -31.27 -17.83 -3.72
N GLY A 73 -30.10 -17.86 -3.03
CA GLY A 73 -29.55 -19.03 -2.36
C GLY A 73 -28.77 -20.00 -3.27
N ALA A 74 -28.66 -19.72 -4.57
CA ALA A 74 -27.86 -20.53 -5.46
C ALA A 74 -26.35 -20.38 -5.13
N ILE A 75 -25.63 -21.50 -5.13
CA ILE A 75 -24.16 -21.52 -4.98
C ILE A 75 -23.57 -21.63 -6.37
N VAL A 76 -22.66 -20.71 -6.69
CA VAL A 76 -21.99 -20.67 -7.99
C VAL A 76 -20.48 -20.48 -7.80
N ASP A 77 -19.71 -21.03 -8.71
CA ASP A 77 -18.29 -20.79 -8.83
C ASP A 77 -18.03 -19.77 -9.96
N ILE A 78 -17.26 -18.73 -9.68
CA ILE A 78 -16.84 -17.73 -10.67
C ILE A 78 -15.31 -17.65 -10.69
N GLY A 79 -14.75 -17.29 -11.85
CA GLY A 79 -13.29 -17.38 -12.04
C GLY A 79 -12.83 -18.83 -12.06
N GLY A 80 -11.65 -19.09 -11.55
CA GLY A 80 -11.09 -20.43 -11.56
C GLY A 80 -9.74 -20.52 -10.87
N GLN A 81 -8.96 -21.45 -11.37
CA GLN A 81 -7.60 -21.69 -10.87
C GLN A 81 -6.52 -21.01 -11.72
N ILE A 82 -6.90 -20.29 -12.75
CA ILE A 82 -6.01 -19.59 -13.69
C ILE A 82 -6.44 -18.13 -13.77
N PRO A 83 -5.50 -17.20 -14.04
CA PRO A 83 -5.78 -15.75 -14.10
C PRO A 83 -6.80 -15.38 -15.20
N GLU A 84 -6.80 -16.11 -16.29
CA GLU A 84 -7.66 -15.83 -17.44
C GLU A 84 -8.69 -16.97 -17.59
N THR A 85 -9.95 -16.65 -17.32
CA THR A 85 -11.08 -17.56 -17.58
C THR A 85 -11.81 -17.13 -18.87
N PRO A 86 -12.29 -18.07 -19.68
CA PRO A 86 -13.08 -17.73 -20.85
C PRO A 86 -14.38 -16.99 -20.47
N GLY A 87 -14.70 -15.91 -21.19
CA GLY A 87 -15.94 -15.15 -21.00
C GLY A 87 -15.72 -13.83 -20.28
N TYR A 88 -16.78 -13.34 -19.62
CA TYR A 88 -16.72 -12.09 -18.86
C TYR A 88 -15.96 -12.28 -17.54
N ASP A 89 -15.23 -11.24 -17.13
CA ASP A 89 -14.57 -11.21 -15.81
C ASP A 89 -15.60 -10.97 -14.69
N LEU A 90 -16.29 -12.04 -14.29
CA LEU A 90 -17.25 -11.98 -13.20
C LEU A 90 -16.57 -11.85 -11.84
N THR A 91 -15.31 -12.28 -11.71
CA THR A 91 -14.51 -12.10 -10.49
C THR A 91 -14.24 -10.62 -10.25
N GLY A 92 -13.81 -9.88 -11.28
CA GLY A 92 -13.62 -8.45 -11.20
C GLY A 92 -14.90 -7.66 -10.95
N VAL A 93 -16.08 -8.15 -11.39
CA VAL A 93 -17.37 -7.55 -11.05
C VAL A 93 -17.76 -7.80 -9.59
N PHE A 94 -17.43 -8.97 -9.05
CA PHE A 94 -17.82 -9.34 -7.68
C PHE A 94 -16.92 -8.68 -6.62
N VAL A 95 -15.60 -8.59 -6.87
CA VAL A 95 -14.65 -7.94 -5.97
C VAL A 95 -14.91 -6.44 -5.92
N GLY A 96 -15.14 -5.88 -4.74
CA GLY A 96 -15.50 -4.48 -4.55
C GLY A 96 -17.02 -4.23 -4.63
N SER A 97 -17.84 -5.27 -4.62
CA SER A 97 -19.32 -5.14 -4.66
C SER A 97 -19.97 -4.87 -3.29
N GLU A 98 -19.17 -4.75 -2.23
CA GLU A 98 -19.66 -4.49 -0.85
C GLU A 98 -20.75 -5.48 -0.38
N GLY A 99 -20.67 -6.73 -0.86
CA GLY A 99 -21.65 -7.78 -0.54
C GLY A 99 -23.01 -7.63 -1.25
N THR A 100 -23.18 -6.68 -2.15
CA THR A 100 -24.46 -6.42 -2.84
C THR A 100 -24.82 -7.48 -3.89
N LEU A 101 -23.84 -8.21 -4.41
CA LEU A 101 -24.03 -9.24 -5.44
C LEU A 101 -24.12 -10.67 -4.87
N GLY A 102 -23.67 -10.88 -3.63
CA GLY A 102 -23.67 -12.18 -2.98
C GLY A 102 -22.64 -12.27 -1.86
N ILE A 103 -22.47 -13.49 -1.32
CA ILE A 103 -21.54 -13.74 -0.20
C ILE A 103 -20.50 -14.75 -0.66
N ALA A 104 -19.21 -14.35 -0.61
CA ALA A 104 -18.10 -15.27 -0.86
C ALA A 104 -17.94 -16.26 0.31
N THR A 105 -17.82 -17.54 -0.01
CA THR A 105 -17.67 -18.63 0.98
C THR A 105 -16.32 -19.33 0.86
N GLU A 106 -15.71 -19.31 -0.33
CA GLU A 106 -14.37 -19.83 -0.59
C GLU A 106 -13.68 -18.92 -1.62
N ILE A 107 -12.43 -18.61 -1.39
CA ILE A 107 -11.65 -17.67 -2.19
C ILE A 107 -10.34 -18.32 -2.61
N THR A 108 -10.09 -18.36 -3.92
CA THR A 108 -8.81 -18.77 -4.49
C THR A 108 -7.95 -17.53 -4.72
N LEU A 109 -6.89 -17.39 -3.93
CA LEU A 109 -5.95 -16.28 -3.96
C LEU A 109 -4.68 -16.63 -4.75
N LYS A 110 -4.20 -15.70 -5.54
CA LYS A 110 -2.84 -15.70 -6.08
C LYS A 110 -1.87 -15.26 -4.99
N ILE A 111 -0.85 -16.06 -4.73
CA ILE A 111 0.28 -15.71 -3.86
C ILE A 111 1.52 -15.47 -4.71
N LEU A 112 2.39 -14.61 -4.24
CA LEU A 112 3.62 -14.23 -4.94
C LEU A 112 4.84 -14.83 -4.24
N LYS A 113 5.91 -15.08 -4.99
CA LYS A 113 7.20 -15.43 -4.43
C LYS A 113 7.79 -14.19 -3.75
N SER A 114 8.35 -14.38 -2.56
CA SER A 114 9.02 -13.29 -1.83
C SER A 114 10.19 -12.73 -2.65
N ALA A 115 10.36 -11.41 -2.59
CA ALA A 115 11.46 -10.74 -3.26
C ALA A 115 12.81 -11.23 -2.68
N GLU A 116 13.82 -11.30 -3.54
CA GLU A 116 15.19 -11.67 -3.13
C GLU A 116 15.81 -10.60 -2.25
N SER A 117 15.54 -9.32 -2.57
CA SER A 117 16.06 -8.18 -1.84
C SER A 117 14.96 -7.11 -1.70
N ILE A 118 14.99 -6.38 -0.59
CA ILE A 118 14.10 -5.26 -0.31
C ILE A 118 14.92 -4.14 0.33
N CYS A 119 14.75 -2.91 -0.15
CA CYS A 119 15.37 -1.72 0.41
C CYS A 119 14.33 -0.61 0.54
N VAL A 120 14.25 0.02 1.71
CA VAL A 120 13.43 1.23 1.94
C VAL A 120 14.34 2.43 2.00
N LEU A 121 14.04 3.46 1.20
CA LEU A 121 14.67 4.77 1.30
C LEU A 121 13.72 5.72 2.03
N LEU A 122 14.30 6.55 2.90
CA LEU A 122 13.64 7.69 3.53
C LEU A 122 14.34 8.94 3.04
N ALA A 123 13.61 9.81 2.34
CA ALA A 123 14.08 11.13 1.93
C ALA A 123 13.29 12.22 2.64
N ASP A 124 13.94 13.27 3.12
CA ASP A 124 13.31 14.42 3.77
C ASP A 124 13.52 15.71 2.98
N PHE A 125 12.47 16.53 2.94
CA PHE A 125 12.37 17.72 2.10
C PHE A 125 11.97 18.96 2.90
N THR A 126 12.39 20.15 2.40
CA THR A 126 11.98 21.45 2.94
C THR A 126 10.67 21.98 2.34
N SER A 127 10.11 21.30 1.35
CA SER A 127 8.81 21.63 0.77
C SER A 127 8.07 20.36 0.31
N VAL A 128 6.75 20.41 0.38
CA VAL A 128 5.84 19.36 -0.12
C VAL A 128 5.99 19.22 -1.65
N ASP A 129 6.18 20.35 -2.35
CA ASP A 129 6.35 20.36 -3.81
C ASP A 129 7.59 19.56 -4.26
N ALA A 130 8.71 19.69 -3.56
CA ALA A 130 9.92 18.94 -3.86
C ALA A 130 9.72 17.43 -3.68
N ALA A 131 9.01 17.03 -2.62
CA ALA A 131 8.63 15.63 -2.41
C ALA A 131 7.71 15.12 -3.52
N ALA A 132 6.67 15.87 -3.88
CA ALA A 132 5.72 15.50 -4.93
C ALA A 132 6.35 15.44 -6.33
N ALA A 133 7.26 16.38 -6.66
CA ALA A 133 8.05 16.34 -7.88
C ALA A 133 8.92 15.07 -7.93
N THR A 134 9.51 14.68 -6.79
CA THR A 134 10.32 13.47 -6.67
C THR A 134 9.50 12.22 -6.99
N VAL A 135 8.25 12.12 -6.51
CA VAL A 135 7.32 11.03 -6.85
C VAL A 135 7.15 10.91 -8.37
N SER A 136 6.88 12.03 -9.04
CA SER A 136 6.69 12.07 -10.49
C SER A 136 7.96 11.69 -11.26
N ASP A 137 9.11 12.18 -10.83
CA ASP A 137 10.41 11.90 -11.46
C ASP A 137 10.83 10.43 -11.31
N ILE A 138 10.58 9.79 -10.17
CA ILE A 138 10.85 8.36 -9.97
C ILE A 138 10.07 7.53 -10.97
N ILE A 139 8.77 7.79 -11.10
CA ILE A 139 7.91 7.04 -12.03
C ILE A 139 8.30 7.33 -13.49
N SER A 140 8.58 8.58 -13.85
CA SER A 140 8.98 8.96 -15.22
C SER A 140 10.33 8.36 -15.62
N ALA A 141 11.20 8.06 -14.64
CA ALA A 141 12.44 7.33 -14.87
C ALA A 141 12.23 5.82 -15.12
N GLY A 142 10.98 5.34 -15.17
CA GLY A 142 10.64 3.94 -15.38
C GLY A 142 10.85 3.06 -14.15
N ILE A 143 11.00 3.66 -12.95
CA ILE A 143 11.13 2.92 -11.69
C ILE A 143 9.73 2.79 -11.09
N ILE A 144 9.28 1.55 -10.88
CA ILE A 144 8.02 1.26 -10.16
C ILE A 144 8.40 0.67 -8.81
N PRO A 145 8.39 1.48 -7.73
CA PRO A 145 8.67 0.99 -6.38
C PRO A 145 7.64 -0.02 -5.90
N GLY A 146 8.03 -0.91 -4.99
CA GLY A 146 7.11 -1.78 -4.26
C GLY A 146 6.06 -0.97 -3.51
N GLY A 147 6.49 0.09 -2.83
CA GLY A 147 5.64 1.08 -2.19
C GLY A 147 6.27 2.47 -2.25
N MET A 148 5.44 3.51 -2.31
CA MET A 148 5.90 4.90 -2.27
C MET A 148 4.87 5.76 -1.56
N GLU A 149 5.27 6.33 -0.41
CA GLU A 149 4.38 7.02 0.52
C GLU A 149 4.98 8.34 0.97
N MET A 150 4.17 9.37 1.00
CA MET A 150 4.57 10.70 1.46
C MET A 150 3.80 11.08 2.72
N MET A 151 4.46 11.77 3.65
CA MET A 151 3.82 12.41 4.81
C MET A 151 4.28 13.86 4.89
N ASP A 152 3.35 14.74 5.22
CA ASP A 152 3.60 16.15 5.52
C ASP A 152 4.09 16.36 6.96
N ASN A 153 4.44 17.57 7.32
CA ASN A 153 4.97 17.90 8.64
C ASN A 153 3.99 17.59 9.78
N ILE A 154 2.68 17.82 9.57
CA ILE A 154 1.65 17.56 10.58
C ILE A 154 1.59 16.05 10.86
N SER A 155 1.52 15.25 9.81
CA SER A 155 1.49 13.78 9.92
C SER A 155 2.78 13.22 10.54
N ILE A 156 3.96 13.76 10.16
CA ILE A 156 5.25 13.39 10.75
C ILE A 156 5.23 13.58 12.26
N ASN A 157 4.85 14.77 12.73
CA ASN A 157 4.84 15.09 14.15
C ASN A 157 3.81 14.26 14.92
N ALA A 158 2.59 14.11 14.38
CA ALA A 158 1.57 13.27 15.00
C ALA A 158 2.03 11.82 15.19
N VAL A 159 2.67 11.25 14.17
CA VAL A 159 3.21 9.88 14.23
C VAL A 159 4.35 9.77 15.25
N GLU A 160 5.28 10.72 15.25
CA GLU A 160 6.40 10.69 16.20
C GLU A 160 5.97 10.92 17.65
N ASP A 161 4.86 11.64 17.90
CA ASP A 161 4.28 11.79 19.23
C ASP A 161 3.65 10.50 19.77
N VAL A 162 3.06 9.68 18.88
CA VAL A 162 2.34 8.46 19.27
C VAL A 162 3.24 7.23 19.25
N VAL A 163 4.04 7.07 18.19
CA VAL A 163 4.80 5.84 17.93
C VAL A 163 6.25 5.98 18.38
N ALA A 164 6.76 7.23 18.45
CA ALA A 164 8.14 7.57 18.83
C ALA A 164 9.17 6.70 18.07
N THR A 165 9.04 6.63 16.75
CA THR A 165 9.97 5.83 15.94
C THR A 165 11.38 6.40 15.98
N ASN A 166 11.51 7.72 16.21
CA ASN A 166 12.74 8.52 16.13
C ASN A 166 13.44 8.36 14.76
N CYS A 167 12.66 8.04 13.72
CA CYS A 167 13.16 7.86 12.36
C CYS A 167 12.85 9.07 11.47
N TYR A 168 11.78 9.81 11.78
CA TYR A 168 11.31 10.89 10.93
C TYR A 168 11.78 12.26 11.48
N PRO A 169 12.45 13.09 10.64
CA PRO A 169 12.88 14.43 11.07
C PRO A 169 11.66 15.35 11.23
N ARG A 170 11.42 15.79 12.45
CA ARG A 170 10.26 16.61 12.83
C ARG A 170 10.24 18.00 12.19
N ASP A 171 11.38 18.48 11.72
CA ASP A 171 11.55 19.76 11.03
C ASP A 171 11.42 19.67 9.50
N ALA A 172 11.17 18.48 8.96
CA ALA A 172 10.91 18.30 7.54
C ALA A 172 9.51 18.83 7.17
N ALA A 173 9.40 19.52 6.04
CA ALA A 173 8.09 19.89 5.48
C ALA A 173 7.36 18.65 4.93
N ALA A 174 8.12 17.70 4.37
CA ALA A 174 7.61 16.40 3.95
C ALA A 174 8.70 15.34 4.01
N ILE A 175 8.30 14.08 4.18
CA ILE A 175 9.14 12.91 3.93
C ILE A 175 8.54 12.04 2.84
N LEU A 176 9.42 11.32 2.14
CA LEU A 176 9.06 10.31 1.15
C LEU A 176 9.71 8.99 1.53
N LEU A 177 8.88 7.96 1.70
CA LEU A 177 9.30 6.57 1.85
C LEU A 177 9.20 5.89 0.49
N VAL A 178 10.29 5.26 0.03
CA VAL A 178 10.32 4.53 -1.24
C VAL A 178 10.85 3.12 -0.98
N GLU A 179 10.02 2.12 -1.17
CA GLU A 179 10.44 0.72 -1.08
C GLU A 179 10.75 0.17 -2.48
N ILE A 180 11.92 -0.39 -2.63
CA ILE A 180 12.37 -1.06 -3.85
C ILE A 180 12.58 -2.53 -3.50
N ASP A 181 11.96 -3.41 -4.28
CA ASP A 181 11.99 -4.85 -4.08
C ASP A 181 12.13 -5.59 -5.42
N GLY A 182 12.76 -6.75 -5.39
CA GLY A 182 13.00 -7.57 -6.58
C GLY A 182 14.31 -8.34 -6.48
N LEU A 183 14.99 -8.51 -7.62
CA LEU A 183 16.31 -9.11 -7.67
C LEU A 183 17.35 -8.16 -7.06
N GLU A 184 18.35 -8.68 -6.37
CA GLU A 184 19.35 -7.87 -5.66
C GLU A 184 20.06 -6.85 -6.57
N VAL A 185 20.39 -7.27 -7.79
CA VAL A 185 21.03 -6.39 -8.79
C VAL A 185 20.12 -5.21 -9.17
N GLU A 186 18.83 -5.47 -9.37
CA GLU A 186 17.84 -4.44 -9.72
C GLU A 186 17.59 -3.51 -8.55
N VAL A 187 17.45 -4.05 -7.33
CA VAL A 187 17.28 -3.27 -6.11
C VAL A 187 18.46 -2.34 -5.89
N SER A 188 19.69 -2.83 -6.05
CA SER A 188 20.91 -2.04 -5.89
C SER A 188 21.00 -0.91 -6.92
N ALA A 189 20.71 -1.20 -8.19
CA ALA A 189 20.74 -0.19 -9.27
C ALA A 189 19.64 0.87 -9.06
N ASN A 190 18.41 0.46 -8.79
CA ASN A 190 17.29 1.39 -8.58
C ASN A 190 17.43 2.20 -7.30
N LYS A 191 17.97 1.63 -6.22
CA LYS A 191 18.32 2.36 -4.99
C LYS A 191 19.19 3.58 -5.30
N GLN A 192 20.25 3.40 -6.08
CA GLN A 192 21.13 4.49 -6.44
C GLN A 192 20.43 5.55 -7.29
N ARG A 193 19.65 5.13 -8.31
CA ARG A 193 18.88 6.04 -9.16
C ARG A 193 17.84 6.85 -8.37
N VAL A 194 17.09 6.20 -7.47
CA VAL A 194 16.11 6.88 -6.62
C VAL A 194 16.80 7.90 -5.71
N LYS A 195 17.95 7.56 -5.13
CA LYS A 195 18.74 8.49 -4.31
C LYS A 195 19.14 9.73 -5.11
N GLU A 196 19.62 9.55 -6.33
CA GLU A 196 20.01 10.66 -7.23
C GLU A 196 18.80 11.54 -7.60
N ILE A 197 17.65 10.95 -7.86
CA ILE A 197 16.40 11.69 -8.15
C ILE A 197 15.96 12.50 -6.92
N CYS A 198 15.97 11.90 -5.72
CA CYS A 198 15.65 12.62 -4.49
C CYS A 198 16.59 13.84 -4.29
N GLN A 199 17.89 13.65 -4.46
CA GLN A 199 18.90 14.71 -4.32
C GLN A 199 18.72 15.82 -5.37
N LYS A 200 18.47 15.46 -6.63
CA LYS A 200 18.18 16.41 -7.73
C LYS A 200 16.97 17.29 -7.40
N ASN A 201 15.95 16.73 -6.73
CA ASN A 201 14.73 17.44 -6.33
C ASN A 201 14.86 18.12 -4.95
N GLY A 202 16.05 18.23 -4.38
CA GLY A 202 16.32 19.02 -3.17
C GLY A 202 16.06 18.27 -1.85
N ALA A 203 16.11 16.94 -1.84
CA ALA A 203 16.14 16.21 -0.58
C ALA A 203 17.33 16.63 0.27
N ARG A 204 17.11 16.96 1.55
CA ARG A 204 18.16 17.32 2.51
C ARG A 204 19.02 16.10 2.87
N ASN A 205 18.34 14.99 3.14
CA ASN A 205 18.96 13.70 3.42
C ASN A 205 18.22 12.58 2.72
N VAL A 206 18.97 11.54 2.35
CA VAL A 206 18.41 10.29 1.85
C VAL A 206 19.10 9.14 2.56
N THR A 207 18.40 8.49 3.46
CA THR A 207 18.86 7.30 4.17
C THR A 207 18.26 6.04 3.54
N SER A 208 18.87 4.89 3.78
CA SER A 208 18.33 3.62 3.27
C SER A 208 18.48 2.51 4.30
N ALA A 209 17.45 1.67 4.39
CA ALA A 209 17.39 0.51 5.25
C ALA A 209 17.17 -0.75 4.42
N SER A 210 18.07 -1.71 4.54
CA SER A 210 17.93 -3.06 3.96
C SER A 210 17.68 -4.12 5.03
N ASP A 211 18.04 -3.83 6.29
CA ASP A 211 17.75 -4.73 7.40
C ASP A 211 16.27 -4.71 7.78
N PRO A 212 15.69 -5.88 8.13
CA PRO A 212 14.26 -5.99 8.39
C PRO A 212 13.77 -5.14 9.56
N GLU A 213 14.58 -4.93 10.60
CA GLU A 213 14.18 -4.19 11.79
C GLU A 213 13.99 -2.70 11.48
N THR A 214 14.95 -2.08 10.81
CA THR A 214 14.86 -0.66 10.43
C THR A 214 13.74 -0.43 9.41
N ARG A 215 13.58 -1.34 8.41
CA ARG A 215 12.45 -1.27 7.47
C ARG A 215 11.11 -1.32 8.20
N LEU A 216 10.97 -2.23 9.15
CA LEU A 216 9.74 -2.35 9.94
C LEU A 216 9.43 -1.07 10.74
N LYS A 217 10.45 -0.43 11.33
CA LYS A 217 10.29 0.86 12.05
C LYS A 217 9.77 1.96 11.14
N LEU A 218 10.36 2.08 9.92
CA LEU A 218 9.92 3.07 8.95
C LEU A 218 8.45 2.86 8.54
N TRP A 219 8.07 1.64 8.21
CA TRP A 219 6.68 1.34 7.84
C TRP A 219 5.70 1.42 9.00
N LYS A 220 6.14 1.09 10.23
CA LYS A 220 5.29 1.18 11.43
C LYS A 220 4.80 2.61 11.66
N GLY A 221 5.67 3.60 11.52
CA GLY A 221 5.29 5.00 11.62
C GLY A 221 4.23 5.36 10.58
N ARG A 222 4.46 5.07 9.30
CA ARG A 222 3.50 5.37 8.22
C ARG A 222 2.15 4.67 8.43
N LYS A 223 2.15 3.40 8.82
CA LYS A 223 0.90 2.64 9.07
C LYS A 223 0.13 3.15 10.29
N ALA A 224 0.78 3.82 11.22
CA ALA A 224 0.15 4.43 12.39
C ALA A 224 -0.43 5.84 12.14
N ALA A 225 -0.18 6.46 10.99
CA ALA A 225 -0.57 7.85 10.72
C ALA A 225 -2.08 8.09 10.90
N PHE A 226 -2.92 7.14 10.47
CA PHE A 226 -4.36 7.21 10.66
C PHE A 226 -4.75 7.30 12.15
N ALA A 227 -4.22 6.40 12.98
CA ALA A 227 -4.50 6.40 14.42
C ALA A 227 -3.88 7.63 15.11
N ALA A 228 -2.73 8.11 14.62
CA ALA A 228 -2.05 9.29 15.16
C ALA A 228 -2.86 10.58 14.95
N ALA A 229 -3.67 10.67 13.90
CA ALA A 229 -4.58 11.80 13.70
C ALA A 229 -5.56 12.01 14.86
N GLY A 230 -5.95 10.93 15.56
CA GLY A 230 -6.78 10.98 16.75
C GLY A 230 -6.14 11.72 17.94
N HIS A 231 -4.83 11.93 17.94
CA HIS A 231 -4.14 12.78 18.94
C HIS A 231 -4.24 14.27 18.62
N ILE A 232 -4.43 14.63 17.34
CA ILE A 232 -4.61 16.02 16.92
C ILE A 232 -6.04 16.45 17.23
N SER A 233 -7.02 15.60 16.89
CA SER A 233 -8.44 15.85 17.16
C SER A 233 -9.14 14.55 17.49
N PRO A 234 -9.98 14.51 18.56
CA PRO A 234 -10.73 13.29 18.92
C PRO A 234 -11.76 12.92 17.84
N ASP A 235 -12.25 13.91 17.11
CA ASP A 235 -13.16 13.73 15.98
C ASP A 235 -12.51 14.22 14.70
N TYR A 236 -12.41 13.34 13.69
CA TYR A 236 -11.87 13.68 12.39
C TYR A 236 -12.62 12.96 11.28
N TYR A 237 -12.70 13.59 10.13
CA TYR A 237 -13.32 13.02 8.93
C TYR A 237 -12.26 12.71 7.90
N VAL A 238 -12.13 11.42 7.55
CA VAL A 238 -11.17 10.97 6.57
C VAL A 238 -11.77 11.06 5.18
N GLN A 239 -11.03 11.68 4.27
CA GLN A 239 -11.35 11.71 2.86
C GLN A 239 -10.23 11.03 2.09
N ASP A 240 -10.59 10.11 1.22
CA ASP A 240 -9.68 9.44 0.30
C ASP A 240 -10.00 9.90 -1.12
N GLY A 241 -8.98 10.30 -1.86
CA GLY A 241 -9.15 10.86 -3.19
C GLY A 241 -8.05 10.39 -4.14
N VAL A 242 -8.41 10.21 -5.40
CA VAL A 242 -7.46 9.86 -6.47
C VAL A 242 -7.28 11.06 -7.38
N ILE A 243 -6.03 11.43 -7.61
CA ILE A 243 -5.65 12.55 -8.47
C ILE A 243 -4.58 12.13 -9.49
N PRO A 244 -4.54 12.78 -10.67
CA PRO A 244 -3.40 12.60 -11.57
C PRO A 244 -2.09 13.00 -10.88
N ARG A 245 -1.04 12.19 -10.98
CA ARG A 245 0.25 12.43 -10.30
C ARG A 245 0.84 13.81 -10.58
N THR A 246 0.68 14.31 -11.80
CA THR A 246 1.15 15.65 -12.19
C THR A 246 0.40 16.78 -11.50
N GLN A 247 -0.78 16.53 -10.92
CA GLN A 247 -1.56 17.50 -10.16
C GLN A 247 -1.31 17.42 -8.65
N LEU A 248 -0.52 16.46 -8.18
CA LEU A 248 -0.26 16.24 -6.77
C LEU A 248 0.24 17.51 -6.05
N PRO A 249 1.25 18.24 -6.55
CA PRO A 249 1.71 19.47 -5.89
C PRO A 249 0.59 20.51 -5.75
N TYR A 250 -0.14 20.76 -6.83
CA TYR A 250 -1.24 21.74 -6.86
C TYR A 250 -2.36 21.38 -5.86
N VAL A 251 -2.78 20.11 -5.84
CA VAL A 251 -3.87 19.68 -4.95
C VAL A 251 -3.48 19.77 -3.49
N LEU A 252 -2.23 19.41 -3.14
CA LEU A 252 -1.74 19.51 -1.77
C LEU A 252 -1.64 20.98 -1.31
N GLN A 253 -1.19 21.89 -2.17
CA GLN A 253 -1.18 23.33 -1.88
C GLN A 253 -2.62 23.87 -1.66
N GLU A 254 -3.58 23.45 -2.50
CA GLU A 254 -4.97 23.87 -2.33
C GLU A 254 -5.61 23.32 -1.06
N ILE A 255 -5.27 22.09 -0.67
CA ILE A 255 -5.71 21.53 0.63
C ILE A 255 -5.15 22.37 1.77
N GLU A 256 -3.86 22.68 1.77
CA GLU A 256 -3.25 23.53 2.80
C GLU A 256 -3.87 24.93 2.83
N ARG A 257 -4.08 25.56 1.67
CA ARG A 257 -4.72 26.86 1.57
C ARG A 257 -6.13 26.87 2.15
N LEU A 258 -6.94 25.85 1.80
CA LEU A 258 -8.30 25.68 2.30
C LEU A 258 -8.33 25.39 3.80
N SER A 259 -7.46 24.53 4.30
CA SER A 259 -7.31 24.25 5.73
C SER A 259 -7.04 25.54 6.52
N ASN A 260 -6.08 26.34 6.05
CA ASN A 260 -5.77 27.62 6.67
C ASN A 260 -6.95 28.65 6.58
N GLN A 261 -7.68 28.65 5.45
CA GLN A 261 -8.81 29.55 5.26
C GLN A 261 -9.99 29.25 6.18
N TYR A 262 -10.25 27.97 6.45
CA TYR A 262 -11.41 27.51 7.21
C TYR A 262 -11.06 27.09 8.65
N GLY A 263 -9.79 27.06 9.03
CA GLY A 263 -9.34 26.76 10.38
C GLY A 263 -9.41 25.26 10.73
N TYR A 264 -9.14 24.42 9.75
CA TYR A 264 -9.06 22.96 9.94
C TYR A 264 -7.63 22.51 10.19
#